data_584fb85c2af68cc75307c770bd01b3ba
#
_entry.id   584fb85c2af68cc75307c770bd01b3ba
#
_cell.length_a   1.000
_cell.length_b   1.000
_cell.length_c   1.000
_cell.angle_alpha   90.00
_cell.angle_beta   90.00
_cell.angle_gamma   90.00
#
_symmetry.space_group_name_H-M   'P 1'
#
loop_
_entity.id
_entity.type
_entity.pdbx_description
1 polymer ?
#
loop_
_entity_poly.entity_id
_entity_poly.type
_entity_poly.pdbx_seq_one_letter_code
_entity_poly.pdbx_strand_id
1 'polypeptide(L)'
;MDSVWVGDSLTAKPRLEPLTTLAAVAAGTRRVRIGTAVLLPALRHPVTSAHVIGTLDVLSEGRLVLGCGVGGAFNDAQRKEWSTVGVDPRERAGRLEEWVQVVKRLTRGETVTFAGRHFGLDAVAVRPASPQKGGVPLLLATHWKTGNERQHRRAVRWADGYIGISDSPSEFAQLTSRLRELALEGERDFDAMDSAFYMTVNLDPNESKAEVDADAFIRRYYGVNFWKDKWGPFGHPERVAERIREYATAGAKTVIVRFASFQPERQLALFLEKVLPGLRGGAEGADD
;
A
#
# COMPACT_ATOMS: atom_id res chain seq x y z
N MET A 1 2.96 1.88 17.43
CA MET A 1 2.57 1.52 16.05
C MET A 1 1.13 1.91 15.84
N ASP A 2 0.83 2.49 14.68
CA ASP A 2 -0.48 3.10 14.40
C ASP A 2 -1.25 2.30 13.34
N SER A 3 -0.57 1.41 12.61
CA SER A 3 -1.19 0.62 11.54
C SER A 3 -0.49 -0.73 11.29
N VAL A 4 -1.24 -1.68 10.73
CA VAL A 4 -0.77 -3.00 10.29
C VAL A 4 -1.15 -3.18 8.82
N TRP A 5 -0.20 -3.65 8.00
CA TRP A 5 -0.37 -3.77 6.57
C TRP A 5 -0.01 -5.15 6.05
N VAL A 6 -0.78 -5.64 5.08
CA VAL A 6 -0.54 -6.94 4.43
C VAL A 6 -0.43 -6.78 2.92
N GLY A 7 0.41 -7.59 2.30
CA GLY A 7 0.55 -7.61 0.85
C GLY A 7 -0.30 -8.69 0.20
N ASP A 8 -0.61 -8.52 -1.08
CA ASP A 8 -1.41 -9.43 -1.89
C ASP A 8 -0.56 -10.21 -2.91
N SER A 9 -0.90 -11.45 -3.14
CA SER A 9 -0.53 -12.28 -4.28
C SER A 9 -1.49 -13.48 -4.29
N LEU A 10 -2.07 -13.80 -5.42
CA LEU A 10 -3.00 -14.91 -5.52
C LEU A 10 -2.26 -16.26 -5.58
N THR A 11 -1.27 -16.36 -6.46
CA THR A 11 -0.53 -17.61 -6.68
C THR A 11 0.99 -17.43 -6.89
N ALA A 12 1.43 -16.20 -7.21
CA ALA A 12 2.83 -15.96 -7.55
C ALA A 12 3.76 -15.95 -6.34
N LYS A 13 3.23 -15.79 -5.13
CA LYS A 13 3.97 -15.77 -3.86
C LYS A 13 3.18 -16.45 -2.75
N PRO A 14 3.86 -17.09 -1.79
CA PRO A 14 3.19 -17.71 -0.64
C PRO A 14 2.71 -16.63 0.34
N ARG A 15 1.52 -16.11 0.12
CA ARG A 15 0.85 -15.14 0.99
C ARG A 15 -0.51 -15.65 1.41
N LEU A 16 -0.92 -15.28 2.61
CA LEU A 16 -2.32 -15.40 3.01
C LEU A 16 -3.15 -14.39 2.21
N GLU A 17 -4.43 -14.71 1.99
CA GLU A 17 -5.35 -13.79 1.34
C GLU A 17 -5.49 -12.51 2.20
N PRO A 18 -5.26 -11.31 1.63
CA PRO A 18 -5.07 -10.11 2.42
C PRO A 18 -6.32 -9.66 3.19
N LEU A 19 -7.50 -9.71 2.58
CA LEU A 19 -8.72 -9.23 3.23
C LEU A 19 -9.17 -10.17 4.36
N THR A 20 -9.02 -11.47 4.18
CA THR A 20 -9.26 -12.48 5.22
C THR A 20 -8.26 -12.32 6.38
N THR A 21 -6.99 -12.09 6.07
CA THR A 21 -5.97 -11.83 7.10
C THR A 21 -6.29 -10.57 7.90
N LEU A 22 -6.69 -9.49 7.22
CA LEU A 22 -7.08 -8.24 7.88
C LEU A 22 -8.34 -8.39 8.73
N ALA A 23 -9.28 -9.30 8.39
CA ALA A 23 -10.43 -9.60 9.23
C ALA A 23 -9.99 -10.21 10.57
N ALA A 24 -9.04 -11.14 10.55
CA ALA A 24 -8.47 -11.71 11.77
C ALA A 24 -7.73 -10.63 12.61
N VAL A 25 -6.97 -9.74 11.96
CA VAL A 25 -6.31 -8.61 12.64
C VAL A 25 -7.34 -7.64 13.24
N ALA A 26 -8.43 -7.35 12.51
CA ALA A 26 -9.51 -6.49 13.00
C ALA A 26 -10.15 -7.05 14.28
N ALA A 27 -10.40 -8.34 14.32
CA ALA A 27 -10.98 -9.01 15.49
C ALA A 27 -10.03 -9.00 16.70
N GLY A 28 -8.70 -9.08 16.48
CA GLY A 28 -7.69 -9.09 17.53
C GLY A 28 -7.21 -7.69 17.97
N THR A 29 -7.69 -6.60 17.35
CA THR A 29 -7.21 -5.23 17.62
C THR A 29 -8.37 -4.25 17.72
N ARG A 30 -8.14 -3.07 18.37
CA ARG A 30 -9.17 -2.04 18.55
C ARG A 30 -8.78 -0.65 18.03
N ARG A 31 -7.51 -0.32 17.93
CA ARG A 31 -7.04 1.05 17.65
C ARG A 31 -6.22 1.19 16.38
N VAL A 32 -5.46 0.15 16.02
CA VAL A 32 -4.57 0.22 14.85
C VAL A 32 -5.38 0.26 13.57
N ARG A 33 -5.00 1.13 12.64
CA ARG A 33 -5.49 1.07 11.25
C ARG A 33 -5.01 -0.23 10.61
N ILE A 34 -5.80 -0.80 9.74
CA ILE A 34 -5.48 -2.02 9.00
C ILE A 34 -5.50 -1.73 7.51
N GLY A 35 -4.52 -2.25 6.78
CA GLY A 35 -4.42 -1.89 5.38
C GLY A 35 -3.74 -2.91 4.49
N THR A 36 -3.81 -2.69 3.19
CA THR A 36 -3.12 -3.48 2.17
C THR A 36 -1.96 -2.71 1.55
N ALA A 37 -0.79 -3.34 1.41
CA ALA A 37 0.37 -2.75 0.77
C ALA A 37 1.03 -3.76 -0.22
N VAL A 38 0.45 -3.95 -1.39
CA VAL A 38 -0.80 -3.42 -1.93
C VAL A 38 -1.72 -4.56 -2.33
N LEU A 39 -3.04 -4.32 -2.35
CA LEU A 39 -4.02 -5.21 -2.98
C LEU A 39 -3.85 -5.18 -4.50
N LEU A 40 -4.17 -6.28 -5.19
CA LEU A 40 -4.16 -6.40 -6.64
C LEU A 40 -5.61 -6.45 -7.20
N PRO A 41 -6.30 -5.30 -7.29
CA PRO A 41 -7.73 -5.25 -7.62
C PRO A 41 -8.07 -5.85 -8.97
N ALA A 42 -7.18 -5.73 -9.95
CA ALA A 42 -7.43 -6.20 -11.30
C ALA A 42 -7.61 -7.73 -11.42
N LEU A 43 -7.20 -8.49 -10.38
CA LEU A 43 -7.46 -9.93 -10.26
C LEU A 43 -8.87 -10.26 -9.75
N ARG A 44 -9.68 -9.26 -9.34
CA ARG A 44 -10.94 -9.44 -8.62
C ARG A 44 -12.10 -8.72 -9.30
N HIS A 45 -13.31 -9.25 -9.13
CA HIS A 45 -14.52 -8.56 -9.56
C HIS A 45 -14.90 -7.45 -8.58
N PRO A 46 -15.22 -6.20 -9.03
CA PRO A 46 -15.43 -5.07 -8.14
C PRO A 46 -16.63 -5.23 -7.19
N VAL A 47 -17.71 -5.87 -7.60
CA VAL A 47 -18.90 -6.08 -6.75
C VAL A 47 -18.58 -7.01 -5.59
N THR A 48 -17.96 -8.16 -5.85
CA THR A 48 -17.52 -9.09 -4.80
C THR A 48 -16.53 -8.41 -3.86
N SER A 49 -15.57 -7.67 -4.43
CA SER A 49 -14.60 -6.91 -3.63
C SER A 49 -15.27 -5.88 -2.74
N ALA A 50 -16.21 -5.09 -3.27
CA ALA A 50 -16.92 -4.08 -2.49
C ALA A 50 -17.70 -4.68 -1.31
N HIS A 51 -18.30 -5.86 -1.50
CA HIS A 51 -19.00 -6.56 -0.43
C HIS A 51 -18.05 -7.00 0.69
N VAL A 52 -16.94 -7.65 0.32
CA VAL A 52 -15.92 -8.07 1.31
C VAL A 52 -15.31 -6.87 2.02
N ILE A 53 -14.96 -5.81 1.27
CA ILE A 53 -14.37 -4.59 1.80
C ILE A 53 -15.32 -3.87 2.75
N GLY A 54 -16.58 -3.70 2.38
CA GLY A 54 -17.59 -3.09 3.24
C GLY A 54 -17.81 -3.88 4.53
N THR A 55 -17.88 -5.21 4.43
CA THR A 55 -17.99 -6.10 5.60
C THR A 55 -16.77 -5.95 6.52
N LEU A 56 -15.56 -6.02 5.96
CA LEU A 56 -14.31 -5.88 6.72
C LEU A 56 -14.23 -4.51 7.41
N ASP A 57 -14.66 -3.46 6.73
CA ASP A 57 -14.62 -2.11 7.30
C ASP A 57 -15.60 -1.95 8.46
N VAL A 58 -16.80 -2.55 8.38
CA VAL A 58 -17.72 -2.64 9.52
C VAL A 58 -17.10 -3.43 10.68
N LEU A 59 -16.52 -4.60 10.42
CA LEU A 59 -15.86 -5.43 11.45
C LEU A 59 -14.69 -4.71 12.11
N SER A 60 -14.02 -3.85 11.37
CA SER A 60 -12.90 -3.04 11.88
C SER A 60 -13.33 -1.71 12.49
N GLU A 61 -14.63 -1.38 12.51
CA GLU A 61 -15.14 -0.09 13.00
C GLU A 61 -14.52 1.11 12.25
N GLY A 62 -14.40 1.00 10.92
CA GLY A 62 -13.90 2.08 10.08
C GLY A 62 -12.38 2.29 10.11
N ARG A 63 -11.60 1.24 10.41
CA ARG A 63 -10.12 1.31 10.46
C ARG A 63 -9.42 0.86 9.17
N LEU A 64 -10.17 0.43 8.15
CA LEU A 64 -9.62 -0.10 6.91
C LEU A 64 -9.11 1.01 5.97
N VAL A 65 -7.95 0.77 5.37
CA VAL A 65 -7.36 1.58 4.29
C VAL A 65 -6.81 0.64 3.22
N LEU A 66 -7.11 0.89 1.96
CA LEU A 66 -6.67 0.02 0.88
C LEU A 66 -5.57 0.69 0.04
N GLY A 67 -4.32 0.25 0.20
CA GLY A 67 -3.30 0.47 -0.82
C GLY A 67 -3.53 -0.50 -1.98
N CYS A 68 -3.68 0.02 -3.20
CA CYS A 68 -4.01 -0.74 -4.40
C CYS A 68 -2.95 -0.55 -5.48
N GLY A 69 -2.57 -1.63 -6.15
CA GLY A 69 -1.57 -1.61 -7.22
C GLY A 69 -2.02 -2.33 -8.48
N VAL A 70 -1.40 -1.98 -9.61
CA VAL A 70 -1.67 -2.65 -10.90
C VAL A 70 -1.17 -4.10 -10.94
N GLY A 71 -0.29 -4.50 -10.02
CA GLY A 71 0.38 -5.79 -10.05
C GLY A 71 1.49 -5.89 -11.09
N GLY A 72 2.39 -6.85 -10.88
CA GLY A 72 3.48 -7.16 -11.81
C GLY A 72 3.13 -8.23 -12.82
N ALA A 73 3.88 -8.26 -13.94
CA ALA A 73 3.87 -9.34 -14.92
C ALA A 73 5.29 -9.57 -15.46
N PHE A 74 6.29 -9.44 -14.57
CA PHE A 74 7.70 -9.43 -14.95
C PHE A 74 8.31 -10.82 -15.10
N ASN A 75 7.73 -11.83 -14.45
CA ASN A 75 8.19 -13.21 -14.51
C ASN A 75 7.02 -14.18 -14.77
N ASP A 76 7.36 -15.47 -15.02
CA ASP A 76 6.37 -16.48 -15.39
C ASP A 76 5.34 -16.75 -14.29
N ALA A 77 5.74 -16.75 -13.02
CA ALA A 77 4.83 -16.95 -11.90
C ALA A 77 3.76 -15.86 -11.86
N GLN A 78 4.16 -14.59 -12.05
CA GLN A 78 3.23 -13.48 -12.11
C GLN A 78 2.34 -13.54 -13.37
N ARG A 79 2.90 -13.89 -14.55
CA ARG A 79 2.09 -14.06 -15.77
C ARG A 79 1.07 -15.20 -15.61
N LYS A 80 1.47 -16.30 -14.97
CA LYS A 80 0.58 -17.42 -14.65
C LYS A 80 -0.52 -17.00 -13.67
N GLU A 81 -0.22 -16.17 -12.68
CA GLU A 81 -1.21 -15.63 -11.75
C GLU A 81 -2.38 -14.93 -12.48
N TRP A 82 -2.07 -14.09 -13.48
CA TRP A 82 -3.06 -13.42 -14.33
C TRP A 82 -3.88 -14.40 -15.16
N SER A 83 -3.23 -15.33 -15.85
CA SER A 83 -3.93 -16.31 -16.69
C SER A 83 -4.81 -17.26 -15.89
N THR A 84 -4.46 -17.57 -14.64
CA THR A 84 -5.25 -18.42 -13.74
C THR A 84 -6.65 -17.84 -13.47
N VAL A 85 -6.80 -16.52 -13.50
CA VAL A 85 -8.10 -15.85 -13.33
C VAL A 85 -8.67 -15.30 -14.65
N GLY A 86 -8.10 -15.71 -15.79
CA GLY A 86 -8.61 -15.33 -17.11
C GLY A 86 -8.39 -13.84 -17.44
N VAL A 87 -7.40 -13.19 -16.84
CA VAL A 87 -7.10 -11.77 -17.07
C VAL A 87 -5.84 -11.61 -17.90
N ASP A 88 -5.92 -10.88 -19.01
CA ASP A 88 -4.73 -10.44 -19.75
C ASP A 88 -3.99 -9.36 -18.93
N PRO A 89 -2.70 -9.57 -18.58
CA PRO A 89 -1.95 -8.60 -17.81
C PRO A 89 -1.79 -7.24 -18.51
N ARG A 90 -2.01 -7.14 -19.83
CA ARG A 90 -2.04 -5.85 -20.54
C ARG A 90 -3.25 -4.99 -20.17
N GLU A 91 -4.32 -5.60 -19.70
CA GLU A 91 -5.55 -4.91 -19.28
C GLU A 91 -5.55 -4.46 -17.82
N ARG A 92 -4.57 -4.90 -17.02
CA ARG A 92 -4.55 -4.71 -15.55
C ARG A 92 -4.70 -3.25 -15.10
N ALA A 93 -4.17 -2.29 -15.87
CA ALA A 93 -4.26 -0.87 -15.53
C ALA A 93 -5.65 -0.29 -15.75
N GLY A 94 -6.32 -0.66 -16.86
CA GLY A 94 -7.71 -0.28 -17.13
C GLY A 94 -8.68 -0.94 -16.14
N ARG A 95 -8.50 -2.23 -15.88
CA ARG A 95 -9.29 -2.96 -14.87
C ARG A 95 -9.18 -2.33 -13.48
N LEU A 96 -7.95 -1.95 -13.04
CA LEU A 96 -7.75 -1.23 -11.79
C LEU A 96 -8.53 0.08 -11.76
N GLU A 97 -8.48 0.86 -12.82
CA GLU A 97 -9.13 2.16 -12.91
C GLU A 97 -10.65 2.05 -12.79
N GLU A 98 -11.27 1.12 -13.52
CA GLU A 98 -12.71 0.86 -13.44
C GLU A 98 -13.09 0.26 -12.07
N TRP A 99 -12.27 -0.66 -11.55
CA TRP A 99 -12.49 -1.25 -10.24
C TRP A 99 -12.51 -0.18 -9.13
N VAL A 100 -11.58 0.75 -9.15
CA VAL A 100 -11.52 1.85 -8.15
C VAL A 100 -12.79 2.70 -8.22
N GLN A 101 -13.23 3.09 -9.41
CA GLN A 101 -14.44 3.89 -9.59
C GLN A 101 -15.69 3.19 -9.06
N VAL A 102 -15.84 1.89 -9.36
CA VAL A 102 -16.98 1.09 -8.93
C VAL A 102 -16.96 0.85 -7.42
N VAL A 103 -15.81 0.40 -6.88
CA VAL A 103 -15.71 0.04 -5.45
C VAL A 103 -15.87 1.26 -4.55
N LYS A 104 -15.32 2.41 -4.91
CA LYS A 104 -15.54 3.65 -4.14
C LYS A 104 -17.02 3.99 -4.01
N ARG A 105 -17.77 3.88 -5.07
CA ARG A 105 -19.21 4.18 -5.07
C ARG A 105 -20.01 3.13 -4.28
N LEU A 106 -19.74 1.84 -4.51
CA LEU A 106 -20.41 0.75 -3.80
C LEU A 106 -20.13 0.78 -2.29
N THR A 107 -18.90 1.05 -1.86
CA THR A 107 -18.55 1.13 -0.44
C THR A 107 -19.14 2.36 0.26
N ARG A 108 -19.50 3.41 -0.48
CA ARG A 108 -20.31 4.53 0.02
C ARG A 108 -21.79 4.19 0.18
N GLY A 109 -22.22 3.02 -0.29
CA GLY A 109 -23.63 2.59 -0.25
C GLY A 109 -24.46 3.13 -1.42
N GLU A 110 -23.82 3.61 -2.48
CA GLU A 110 -24.52 4.04 -3.69
C GLU A 110 -25.10 2.84 -4.45
N THR A 111 -26.20 3.07 -5.19
CA THR A 111 -26.63 2.18 -6.28
C THR A 111 -25.87 2.58 -7.55
N VAL A 112 -25.16 1.65 -8.14
CA VAL A 112 -24.20 1.91 -9.22
C VAL A 112 -24.67 1.28 -10.54
N THR A 113 -24.89 2.11 -11.54
CA THR A 113 -24.86 1.72 -12.96
C THR A 113 -23.52 2.15 -13.54
N PHE A 114 -22.83 1.26 -14.23
CA PHE A 114 -21.52 1.47 -14.80
C PHE A 114 -21.36 0.71 -16.11
N ALA A 115 -20.94 1.39 -17.16
CA ALA A 115 -20.68 0.81 -18.47
C ALA A 115 -19.21 1.04 -18.83
N GLY A 116 -18.33 0.18 -18.32
CA GLY A 116 -16.91 0.19 -18.61
C GLY A 116 -16.52 -0.80 -19.69
N ARG A 117 -15.24 -0.81 -20.04
CA ARG A 117 -14.66 -1.79 -20.96
C ARG A 117 -14.53 -3.17 -20.31
N HIS A 118 -14.26 -3.21 -19.00
CA HIS A 118 -13.93 -4.42 -18.25
C HIS A 118 -15.05 -4.86 -17.31
N PHE A 119 -15.89 -3.93 -16.88
CA PHE A 119 -16.99 -4.20 -15.97
C PHE A 119 -18.26 -3.47 -16.41
N GLY A 120 -19.39 -4.19 -16.35
CA GLY A 120 -20.72 -3.64 -16.59
C GLY A 120 -21.62 -3.92 -15.38
N LEU A 121 -22.29 -2.89 -14.87
CA LEU A 121 -23.23 -2.99 -13.75
C LEU A 121 -24.53 -2.25 -14.11
N ASP A 122 -25.67 -2.83 -13.74
CA ASP A 122 -26.97 -2.20 -13.88
C ASP A 122 -27.64 -2.14 -12.51
N ALA A 123 -27.75 -0.93 -11.96
CA ALA A 123 -28.40 -0.62 -10.69
C ALA A 123 -27.96 -1.50 -9.50
N VAL A 124 -26.67 -1.82 -9.40
CA VAL A 124 -26.11 -2.69 -8.34
C VAL A 124 -25.85 -1.91 -7.07
N ALA A 125 -26.31 -2.41 -5.93
CA ALA A 125 -25.96 -1.92 -4.60
C ALA A 125 -25.37 -3.05 -3.75
N VAL A 126 -24.44 -2.70 -2.86
CA VAL A 126 -23.81 -3.64 -1.92
C VAL A 126 -24.08 -3.19 -0.47
N ARG A 127 -24.36 -4.13 0.41
CA ARG A 127 -24.53 -3.90 1.86
C ARG A 127 -23.75 -4.96 2.65
N PRO A 128 -23.13 -4.64 3.81
CA PRO A 128 -23.14 -3.29 4.40
C PRO A 128 -22.25 -2.31 3.61
N ALA A 129 -22.56 -1.01 3.73
CA ALA A 129 -21.66 0.05 3.29
C ALA A 129 -20.58 0.29 4.35
N SER A 130 -19.51 0.98 3.97
CA SER A 130 -18.46 1.43 4.89
C SER A 130 -19.03 2.40 5.95
N PRO A 131 -18.64 2.29 7.23
CA PRO A 131 -18.96 3.29 8.24
C PRO A 131 -18.13 4.58 8.08
N GLN A 132 -17.08 4.58 7.26
CA GLN A 132 -16.25 5.75 7.02
C GLN A 132 -16.97 6.74 6.10
N LYS A 133 -16.96 8.02 6.48
CA LYS A 133 -17.50 9.10 5.64
C LYS A 133 -16.73 9.14 4.31
N GLY A 134 -17.43 8.91 3.21
CA GLY A 134 -16.83 8.89 1.87
C GLY A 134 -16.39 7.50 1.39
N GLY A 135 -16.72 6.42 2.13
CA GLY A 135 -16.33 5.04 1.81
C GLY A 135 -14.93 4.67 2.34
N VAL A 136 -14.45 3.48 2.00
CA VAL A 136 -13.11 3.04 2.39
C VAL A 136 -12.05 3.84 1.64
N PRO A 137 -11.05 4.45 2.32
CA PRO A 137 -9.97 5.18 1.67
C PRO A 137 -9.12 4.27 0.77
N LEU A 138 -8.86 4.72 -0.46
CA LEU A 138 -8.06 4.03 -1.45
C LEU A 138 -6.78 4.81 -1.77
N LEU A 139 -5.61 4.20 -1.55
CA LEU A 139 -4.31 4.72 -1.96
C LEU A 139 -3.84 3.99 -3.22
N LEU A 140 -3.47 4.69 -4.28
CA LEU A 140 -2.93 4.04 -5.47
C LEU A 140 -1.41 4.01 -5.48
N ALA A 141 -0.87 2.82 -5.78
CA ALA A 141 0.57 2.66 -5.96
C ALA A 141 1.06 3.52 -7.13
N THR A 142 2.02 4.39 -6.85
CA THR A 142 2.63 5.26 -7.84
C THR A 142 4.10 5.52 -7.51
N HIS A 143 4.92 5.78 -8.52
CA HIS A 143 6.37 5.86 -8.41
C HIS A 143 6.91 6.96 -9.31
N TRP A 144 8.03 7.58 -8.93
CA TRP A 144 8.66 8.63 -9.71
C TRP A 144 9.32 8.08 -10.98
N LYS A 145 10.38 7.30 -10.85
CA LYS A 145 11.15 6.83 -12.00
C LYS A 145 10.53 5.66 -12.76
N THR A 146 9.90 4.75 -12.06
CA THR A 146 9.27 3.56 -12.67
C THR A 146 7.80 3.78 -12.99
N GLY A 147 7.24 4.91 -12.59
CA GLY A 147 5.91 5.38 -12.94
C GLY A 147 5.89 6.15 -14.26
N ASN A 148 4.73 6.62 -14.60
CA ASN A 148 4.51 7.52 -15.74
C ASN A 148 3.37 8.49 -15.44
N GLU A 149 3.27 9.53 -16.24
CA GLU A 149 2.27 10.60 -16.08
C GLU A 149 0.83 10.06 -15.98
N ARG A 150 0.50 9.00 -16.73
CA ARG A 150 -0.84 8.38 -16.68
C ARG A 150 -1.13 7.74 -15.32
N GLN A 151 -0.11 7.17 -14.69
CA GLN A 151 -0.22 6.61 -13.34
C GLN A 151 -0.42 7.73 -12.30
N HIS A 152 0.32 8.82 -12.43
CA HIS A 152 0.20 10.00 -11.55
C HIS A 152 -1.19 10.64 -11.67
N ARG A 153 -1.66 10.90 -12.87
CA ARG A 153 -3.02 11.44 -13.13
C ARG A 153 -4.12 10.52 -12.60
N ARG A 154 -3.94 9.19 -12.71
CA ARG A 154 -4.89 8.21 -12.15
C ARG A 154 -4.97 8.32 -10.63
N ALA A 155 -3.84 8.41 -9.93
CA ALA A 155 -3.80 8.56 -8.47
C ALA A 155 -4.53 9.83 -8.04
N VAL A 156 -4.22 10.95 -8.67
CA VAL A 156 -4.89 12.23 -8.37
C VAL A 156 -6.39 12.18 -8.70
N ARG A 157 -6.77 11.59 -9.81
CA ARG A 157 -8.17 11.62 -10.27
C ARG A 157 -9.09 10.71 -9.46
N TRP A 158 -8.63 9.52 -9.07
CA TRP A 158 -9.53 8.47 -8.59
C TRP A 158 -9.27 8.02 -7.14
N ALA A 159 -8.07 8.22 -6.59
CA ALA A 159 -7.73 7.73 -5.26
C ALA A 159 -7.87 8.80 -4.17
N ASP A 160 -7.92 8.37 -2.92
CA ASP A 160 -7.90 9.26 -1.75
C ASP A 160 -6.46 9.55 -1.31
N GLY A 161 -5.48 8.92 -1.98
CA GLY A 161 -4.08 9.12 -1.72
C GLY A 161 -3.18 8.25 -2.61
N TYR A 162 -1.91 8.17 -2.26
CA TYR A 162 -0.91 7.41 -3.00
C TYR A 162 0.02 6.63 -2.08
N ILE A 163 0.64 5.57 -2.62
CA ILE A 163 1.61 4.75 -1.91
C ILE A 163 2.83 4.47 -2.78
N GLY A 164 4.02 4.82 -2.29
CA GLY A 164 5.31 4.53 -2.92
C GLY A 164 6.00 3.31 -2.30
N ILE A 165 6.91 2.68 -3.04
CA ILE A 165 7.70 1.53 -2.56
C ILE A 165 9.17 1.55 -3.00
N SER A 166 9.48 2.09 -4.16
CA SER A 166 10.80 1.92 -4.80
C SER A 166 11.55 3.22 -5.03
N ASP A 167 11.01 4.34 -4.59
CA ASP A 167 11.62 5.65 -4.74
C ASP A 167 12.57 5.93 -3.56
N SER A 168 13.68 6.63 -3.79
CA SER A 168 14.46 7.23 -2.72
C SER A 168 13.66 8.38 -2.06
N PRO A 169 14.05 8.89 -0.89
CA PRO A 169 13.37 10.04 -0.29
C PRO A 169 13.27 11.25 -1.23
N SER A 170 14.33 11.56 -1.98
CA SER A 170 14.33 12.64 -2.96
C SER A 170 13.41 12.37 -4.15
N GLU A 171 13.36 11.14 -4.64
CA GLU A 171 12.43 10.72 -5.70
C GLU A 171 10.97 10.75 -5.22
N PHE A 172 10.72 10.35 -3.97
CA PHE A 172 9.38 10.42 -3.39
C PHE A 172 8.93 11.88 -3.19
N ALA A 173 9.84 12.79 -2.82
CA ALA A 173 9.56 14.23 -2.75
C ALA A 173 9.20 14.79 -4.14
N GLN A 174 9.93 14.40 -5.20
CA GLN A 174 9.61 14.79 -6.58
C GLN A 174 8.23 14.25 -7.02
N LEU A 175 7.93 13.00 -6.69
CA LEU A 175 6.60 12.42 -6.93
C LEU A 175 5.51 13.23 -6.21
N THR A 176 5.71 13.52 -4.92
CA THR A 176 4.78 14.31 -4.10
C THR A 176 4.52 15.68 -4.72
N SER A 177 5.58 16.38 -5.15
CA SER A 177 5.47 17.66 -5.83
C SER A 177 4.69 17.56 -7.14
N ARG A 178 4.98 16.54 -7.96
CA ARG A 178 4.25 16.33 -9.22
C ARG A 178 2.77 16.03 -9.01
N LEU A 179 2.44 15.22 -8.01
CA LEU A 179 1.04 14.92 -7.68
C LEU A 179 0.31 16.18 -7.17
N ARG A 180 0.99 17.07 -6.43
CA ARG A 180 0.44 18.37 -6.00
C ARG A 180 0.11 19.25 -7.20
N GLU A 181 1.02 19.35 -8.18
CA GLU A 181 0.77 20.10 -9.42
C GLU A 181 -0.46 19.55 -10.16
N LEU A 182 -0.54 18.22 -10.34
CA LEU A 182 -1.66 17.58 -11.00
C LEU A 182 -2.98 17.72 -10.24
N ALA A 183 -2.95 17.78 -8.92
CA ALA A 183 -4.12 18.06 -8.11
C ALA A 183 -4.61 19.48 -8.33
N LEU A 184 -3.70 20.45 -8.37
CA LEU A 184 -4.01 21.84 -8.68
C LEU A 184 -4.59 21.99 -10.09
N GLU A 185 -4.00 21.33 -11.10
CA GLU A 185 -4.54 21.29 -12.47
C GLU A 185 -5.98 20.75 -12.52
N GLY A 186 -6.30 19.79 -11.64
CA GLY A 186 -7.61 19.14 -11.55
C GLY A 186 -8.55 19.72 -10.49
N GLU A 187 -8.26 20.90 -9.95
CA GLU A 187 -9.05 21.58 -8.89
C GLU A 187 -9.31 20.67 -7.67
N ARG A 188 -8.34 19.82 -7.34
CA ARG A 188 -8.43 18.91 -6.20
C ARG A 188 -7.58 19.36 -5.05
N ASP A 189 -8.11 19.30 -3.83
CA ASP A 189 -7.33 19.55 -2.61
C ASP A 189 -6.30 18.41 -2.40
N PHE A 190 -5.03 18.74 -2.61
CA PHE A 190 -3.92 17.82 -2.41
C PHE A 190 -3.68 17.53 -0.92
N ASP A 191 -3.90 18.48 -0.03
CA ASP A 191 -3.62 18.32 1.39
C ASP A 191 -4.61 17.36 2.08
N ALA A 192 -5.81 17.20 1.47
CA ALA A 192 -6.77 16.16 1.83
C ALA A 192 -6.36 14.75 1.37
N MET A 193 -5.38 14.62 0.45
CA MET A 193 -4.89 13.32 0.03
C MET A 193 -3.99 12.69 1.09
N ASP A 194 -4.18 11.39 1.34
CA ASP A 194 -3.28 10.60 2.20
C ASP A 194 -2.05 10.12 1.40
N SER A 195 -0.97 9.83 2.10
CA SER A 195 0.27 9.36 1.47
C SER A 195 0.96 8.31 2.34
N ALA A 196 1.46 7.26 1.70
CA ALA A 196 2.20 6.22 2.39
C ALA A 196 3.48 5.86 1.62
N PHE A 197 4.51 5.49 2.35
CA PHE A 197 5.71 4.90 1.79
C PHE A 197 6.00 3.54 2.44
N TYR A 198 6.24 2.53 1.61
CA TYR A 198 6.54 1.16 2.04
C TYR A 198 8.03 0.91 1.92
N MET A 199 8.73 0.84 3.05
CA MET A 199 10.17 0.57 3.11
C MET A 199 10.46 -0.82 3.67
N THR A 200 11.60 -1.38 3.26
CA THR A 200 12.08 -2.70 3.69
C THR A 200 13.39 -2.54 4.42
N VAL A 201 13.48 -3.03 5.65
CA VAL A 201 14.64 -2.87 6.54
C VAL A 201 15.10 -4.20 7.14
N ASN A 202 16.31 -4.23 7.66
CA ASN A 202 16.80 -5.27 8.56
C ASN A 202 17.64 -4.61 9.65
N LEU A 203 17.39 -4.93 10.90
CA LEU A 203 18.06 -4.36 12.07
C LEU A 203 19.10 -5.36 12.63
N ASP A 204 20.36 -4.98 12.58
CA ASP A 204 21.45 -5.70 13.25
C ASP A 204 22.59 -4.71 13.57
N PRO A 205 23.28 -4.82 14.72
CA PRO A 205 24.46 -3.98 15.04
C PRO A 205 25.59 -4.18 14.01
N ASN A 206 25.63 -5.33 13.35
CA ASN A 206 26.57 -5.60 12.27
C ASN A 206 25.87 -5.34 10.92
N GLU A 207 26.22 -4.24 10.28
CA GLU A 207 25.63 -3.79 9.01
C GLU A 207 25.80 -4.83 7.90
N SER A 208 27.00 -5.40 7.76
CA SER A 208 27.26 -6.43 6.73
C SER A 208 26.40 -7.68 6.93
N LYS A 209 26.15 -8.07 8.18
CA LYS A 209 25.27 -9.17 8.50
C LYS A 209 23.81 -8.84 8.16
N ALA A 210 23.36 -7.62 8.50
CA ALA A 210 22.01 -7.16 8.15
C ALA A 210 21.78 -7.17 6.62
N GLU A 211 22.77 -6.74 5.84
CA GLU A 211 22.72 -6.75 4.37
C GLU A 211 22.62 -8.18 3.81
N VAL A 212 23.46 -9.10 4.30
CA VAL A 212 23.45 -10.51 3.87
C VAL A 212 22.12 -11.17 4.21
N ASP A 213 21.62 -11.00 5.44
CA ASP A 213 20.34 -11.56 5.87
C ASP A 213 19.17 -10.98 5.06
N ALA A 214 19.19 -9.67 4.80
CA ALA A 214 18.17 -9.00 3.99
C ALA A 214 18.19 -9.47 2.53
N ASP A 215 19.37 -9.58 1.89
CA ASP A 215 19.49 -10.08 0.51
C ASP A 215 19.01 -11.53 0.40
N ALA A 216 19.39 -12.39 1.35
CA ALA A 216 18.93 -13.78 1.40
C ALA A 216 17.40 -13.87 1.52
N PHE A 217 16.79 -13.07 2.40
CA PHE A 217 15.33 -13.02 2.55
C PHE A 217 14.65 -12.52 1.25
N ILE A 218 15.15 -11.43 0.69
CA ILE A 218 14.59 -10.81 -0.51
C ILE A 218 14.66 -11.77 -1.70
N ARG A 219 15.80 -12.44 -1.91
CA ARG A 219 15.97 -13.45 -2.98
C ARG A 219 15.05 -14.65 -2.77
N ARG A 220 14.94 -15.13 -1.54
CA ARG A 220 14.04 -16.25 -1.22
C ARG A 220 12.59 -15.90 -1.51
N TYR A 221 12.20 -14.66 -1.22
CA TYR A 221 10.82 -14.19 -1.33
C TYR A 221 10.43 -13.76 -2.76
N TYR A 222 11.34 -13.09 -3.50
CA TYR A 222 11.07 -12.55 -4.83
C TYR A 222 11.74 -13.31 -5.98
N GLY A 223 12.59 -14.28 -5.68
CA GLY A 223 13.42 -14.98 -6.66
C GLY A 223 14.70 -14.23 -7.04
N VAL A 224 14.69 -12.91 -6.92
CA VAL A 224 15.81 -12.01 -7.23
C VAL A 224 15.68 -10.73 -6.39
N ASN A 225 16.78 -10.08 -6.10
CA ASN A 225 16.80 -8.77 -5.47
C ASN A 225 16.82 -7.66 -6.54
N PHE A 226 15.64 -7.22 -6.98
CA PHE A 226 15.47 -6.13 -7.97
C PHE A 226 15.82 -4.75 -7.41
N TRP A 227 15.82 -4.58 -6.08
CA TRP A 227 15.82 -3.29 -5.42
C TRP A 227 17.10 -3.04 -4.63
N LYS A 228 18.22 -3.69 -5.01
CA LYS A 228 19.46 -3.76 -4.27
C LYS A 228 19.88 -2.43 -3.62
N ASP A 229 19.81 -1.35 -4.36
CA ASP A 229 20.23 -0.02 -3.89
C ASP A 229 19.07 0.88 -3.40
N LYS A 230 17.82 0.39 -3.49
CA LYS A 230 16.61 1.15 -3.17
C LYS A 230 15.92 0.69 -1.89
N TRP A 231 16.27 -0.48 -1.39
CA TRP A 231 15.78 -1.00 -0.12
C TRP A 231 16.82 -0.80 0.97
N GLY A 232 16.34 -0.70 2.17
CA GLY A 232 17.11 -0.41 3.34
C GLY A 232 16.61 0.87 4.03
N PRO A 233 17.38 1.36 4.99
CA PRO A 233 18.71 0.87 5.37
C PRO A 233 18.65 -0.49 6.05
N PHE A 234 19.77 -1.22 5.94
CA PHE A 234 20.02 -2.43 6.68
C PHE A 234 21.12 -2.14 7.71
N GLY A 235 20.95 -2.57 8.97
CA GLY A 235 21.93 -2.37 10.02
C GLY A 235 21.41 -1.57 11.21
N HIS A 236 22.07 -0.48 11.53
CA HIS A 236 21.84 0.27 12.76
C HIS A 236 20.45 0.91 12.88
N PRO A 237 19.80 0.81 14.07
CA PRO A 237 18.48 1.40 14.32
C PRO A 237 18.38 2.90 14.03
N GLU A 238 19.44 3.65 14.31
CA GLU A 238 19.51 5.10 14.12
C GLU A 238 19.34 5.48 12.63
N ARG A 239 19.98 4.72 11.73
CA ARG A 239 19.85 4.92 10.27
C ARG A 239 18.45 4.59 9.77
N VAL A 240 17.79 3.60 10.39
CA VAL A 240 16.40 3.28 10.07
C VAL A 240 15.48 4.42 10.52
N ALA A 241 15.68 4.95 11.72
CA ALA A 241 14.93 6.09 12.23
C ALA A 241 15.14 7.35 11.37
N GLU A 242 16.37 7.63 10.96
CA GLU A 242 16.69 8.74 10.04
C GLU A 242 15.96 8.59 8.69
N ARG A 243 16.02 7.41 8.07
CA ARG A 243 15.35 7.15 6.80
C ARG A 243 13.82 7.31 6.90
N ILE A 244 13.22 6.93 8.02
CA ILE A 244 11.79 7.15 8.27
C ILE A 244 11.48 8.66 8.29
N ARG A 245 12.32 9.48 8.96
CA ARG A 245 12.15 10.94 8.98
C ARG A 245 12.35 11.55 7.59
N GLU A 246 13.31 11.06 6.81
CA GLU A 246 13.52 11.51 5.42
C GLU A 246 12.26 11.31 4.56
N TYR A 247 11.59 10.14 4.66
CA TYR A 247 10.34 9.91 3.96
C TYR A 247 9.19 10.75 4.50
N ALA A 248 9.12 10.98 5.81
CA ALA A 248 8.13 11.89 6.40
C ALA A 248 8.32 13.32 5.88
N THR A 249 9.56 13.82 5.84
CA THR A 249 9.91 15.12 5.25
C THR A 249 9.60 15.19 3.75
N ALA A 250 9.78 14.08 3.04
CA ALA A 250 9.44 13.95 1.62
C ALA A 250 7.92 13.90 1.35
N GLY A 251 7.10 13.91 2.41
CA GLY A 251 5.63 13.98 2.32
C GLY A 251 4.89 12.68 2.61
N ALA A 252 5.54 11.65 3.15
CA ALA A 252 4.84 10.43 3.59
C ALA A 252 4.16 10.67 4.94
N LYS A 253 2.82 10.66 4.96
CA LYS A 253 2.00 10.70 6.19
C LYS A 253 2.04 9.37 6.95
N THR A 254 2.30 8.26 6.26
CA THR A 254 2.48 6.93 6.83
C THR A 254 3.72 6.27 6.26
N VAL A 255 4.63 5.80 7.12
CA VAL A 255 5.75 4.96 6.71
C VAL A 255 5.48 3.52 7.15
N ILE A 256 5.35 2.62 6.17
CA ILE A 256 5.11 1.20 6.36
C ILE A 256 6.45 0.49 6.38
N VAL A 257 6.79 -0.15 7.49
CA VAL A 257 8.07 -0.85 7.67
C VAL A 257 7.86 -2.36 7.52
N ARG A 258 8.59 -2.98 6.59
CA ARG A 258 8.70 -4.43 6.44
C ARG A 258 10.09 -4.89 6.84
N PHE A 259 10.16 -5.96 7.59
CA PHE A 259 11.43 -6.59 7.94
C PHE A 259 11.86 -7.62 6.88
N ALA A 260 13.01 -7.39 6.26
CA ALA A 260 13.66 -8.37 5.38
C ALA A 260 14.45 -9.36 6.23
N SER A 261 13.76 -10.26 6.92
CA SER A 261 14.35 -11.19 7.86
C SER A 261 13.50 -12.45 7.98
N PHE A 262 14.16 -13.59 8.26
CA PHE A 262 13.48 -14.84 8.64
C PHE A 262 13.11 -14.89 10.12
N GLN A 263 13.41 -13.83 10.89
CA GLN A 263 13.08 -13.67 12.31
C GLN A 263 12.28 -12.38 12.55
N PRO A 264 11.07 -12.26 11.98
CA PRO A 264 10.30 -11.01 12.01
C PRO A 264 9.94 -10.55 13.42
N GLU A 265 9.70 -11.48 14.37
CA GLU A 265 9.39 -11.15 15.76
C GLU A 265 10.59 -10.46 16.46
N ARG A 266 11.81 -10.97 16.23
CA ARG A 266 13.03 -10.34 16.74
C ARG A 266 13.22 -8.95 16.15
N GLN A 267 13.01 -8.79 14.85
CA GLN A 267 13.10 -7.50 14.17
C GLN A 267 12.08 -6.50 14.71
N LEU A 268 10.85 -6.95 14.94
CA LEU A 268 9.81 -6.12 15.53
C LEU A 268 10.17 -5.68 16.95
N ALA A 269 10.67 -6.59 17.79
CA ALA A 269 11.10 -6.26 19.14
C ALA A 269 12.23 -5.20 19.13
N LEU A 270 13.25 -5.38 18.27
CA LEU A 270 14.33 -4.40 18.08
C LEU A 270 13.81 -3.04 17.58
N PHE A 271 12.87 -3.06 16.64
CA PHE A 271 12.27 -1.82 16.14
C PHE A 271 11.52 -1.07 17.24
N LEU A 272 10.72 -1.77 18.03
CA LEU A 272 9.95 -1.17 19.12
C LEU A 272 10.86 -0.62 20.23
N GLU A 273 11.97 -1.30 20.52
CA GLU A 273 12.90 -0.92 21.56
C GLU A 273 13.87 0.19 21.14
N LYS A 274 14.41 0.11 19.92
CA LYS A 274 15.56 0.94 19.49
C LYS A 274 15.21 2.02 18.46
N VAL A 275 14.17 1.82 17.63
CA VAL A 275 13.81 2.78 16.57
C VAL A 275 12.64 3.66 16.98
N LEU A 276 11.56 3.06 17.48
CA LEU A 276 10.32 3.78 17.76
C LEU A 276 10.44 4.91 18.78
N PRO A 277 11.21 4.77 19.89
CA PRO A 277 11.37 5.87 20.86
C PRO A 277 11.97 7.13 20.23
N GLY A 278 13.00 6.96 19.38
CA GLY A 278 13.65 8.05 18.68
C GLY A 278 12.76 8.78 17.66
N LEU A 279 11.70 8.14 17.19
CA LEU A 279 10.71 8.77 16.29
C LEU A 279 9.65 9.59 17.04
N ARG A 280 9.40 9.29 18.32
CA ARG A 280 8.41 9.98 19.17
C ARG A 280 9.00 11.20 19.88
N GLY A 281 10.27 11.15 20.27
CA GLY A 281 10.95 12.25 20.98
C GLY A 281 11.24 13.50 20.14
N GLY A 282 11.00 13.48 18.83
CA GLY A 282 11.15 14.66 17.95
C GLY A 282 9.91 15.54 17.81
N ALA A 283 8.78 15.13 18.39
CA ALA A 283 7.53 15.89 18.30
C ALA A 283 7.29 16.83 19.51
N GLU A 284 8.06 16.69 20.59
CA GLU A 284 7.92 17.51 21.81
C GLU A 284 8.78 18.78 21.84
N GLY A 285 9.56 19.05 20.78
CA GLY A 285 10.48 20.19 20.71
C GLY A 285 10.10 21.31 19.73
N ALA A 286 8.87 21.35 19.21
CA ALA A 286 8.45 22.34 18.21
C ALA A 286 7.40 23.35 18.71
N ASP A 287 7.11 23.35 20.03
CA ASP A 287 6.23 24.34 20.68
C ASP A 287 6.98 25.03 21.85
N ASP A 288 8.02 25.80 21.52
CA ASP A 288 8.59 26.85 22.39
C ASP A 288 8.90 28.11 21.56
#